data_4ee579788399011923f3c12635a166d5
#
_entry.id   4ee579788399011923f3c12635a166d5
#
_cell.length_a   1.000
_cell.length_b   1.000
_cell.length_c   1.000
_cell.angle_alpha   90.00
_cell.angle_beta   90.00
_cell.angle_gamma   90.00
#
_symmetry.space_group_name_H-M   'P 1'
#
loop_
_entity.id
_entity.type
_entity.pdbx_description
1 polymer ?
#
loop_
_entity_poly.entity_id
_entity_poly.type
_entity_poly.pdbx_seq_one_letter_code
_entity_poly.pdbx_strand_id
1 'polypeptide(L)'
;MANRIKGITVEIGGDTTKLTNALKSVNSEIKNTQSQLKDVEKLLKLDPGNTELLAQKHRLLGDAVKETKEKLETLKTAAEQANTALANGEISQEQYDALQREIVETENALKSLEEQANQSATAVQKIAATGEKLKDVGGKISSAGTALLPVTAGAVSYTHLRA
;
A
#
# COMPACT_ATOMS: atom_id res chain seq x y z
N MET A 1 8.24 2.40 17.55
CA MET A 1 9.29 1.36 17.43
C MET A 1 9.42 1.03 15.96
N ALA A 2 10.59 1.27 15.40
CA ALA A 2 10.85 1.04 13.99
C ALA A 2 10.73 -0.45 13.69
N ASN A 3 9.78 -0.85 12.87
CA ASN A 3 9.71 -2.18 12.29
C ASN A 3 10.90 -2.31 11.32
N ARG A 4 12.04 -2.67 11.88
CA ARG A 4 13.14 -3.20 11.11
C ARG A 4 12.59 -4.44 10.42
N ILE A 5 12.62 -4.47 9.11
CA ILE A 5 12.64 -5.73 8.37
C ILE A 5 13.91 -6.42 8.86
N LYS A 6 13.75 -7.30 9.85
CA LYS A 6 14.85 -8.07 10.39
C LYS A 6 15.30 -9.02 9.30
N GLY A 7 16.36 -8.61 8.60
CA GLY A 7 17.29 -9.58 8.04
C GLY A 7 16.75 -10.54 6.99
N ILE A 8 15.95 -10.07 6.04
CA ILE A 8 15.84 -10.81 4.78
C ILE A 8 16.99 -10.34 3.89
N THR A 9 18.18 -10.84 4.17
CA THR A 9 19.21 -10.90 3.17
C THR A 9 18.92 -12.15 2.35
N VAL A 10 17.98 -12.06 1.45
CA VAL A 10 17.77 -13.13 0.47
C VAL A 10 18.82 -12.92 -0.61
N GLU A 11 19.91 -13.66 -0.51
CA GLU A 11 20.87 -13.77 -1.60
C GLU A 11 20.25 -14.60 -2.71
N ILE A 12 19.52 -13.93 -3.60
CA ILE A 12 18.95 -14.58 -4.76
C ILE A 12 19.88 -14.33 -5.94
N GLY A 13 20.59 -15.35 -6.35
CA GLY A 13 21.41 -15.33 -7.56
C GLY A 13 22.51 -14.26 -7.59
N GLY A 14 23.18 -14.00 -6.46
CA GLY A 14 24.39 -13.18 -6.38
C GLY A 14 24.24 -11.67 -6.41
N ASP A 15 23.04 -11.09 -6.59
CA ASP A 15 22.83 -9.64 -6.58
C ASP A 15 21.62 -9.21 -5.74
N THR A 16 21.76 -9.30 -4.42
CA THR A 16 20.76 -8.84 -3.43
C THR A 16 20.67 -7.32 -3.35
N THR A 17 21.65 -6.62 -3.86
CA THR A 17 21.79 -5.18 -3.71
C THR A 17 20.61 -4.44 -4.35
N LYS A 18 20.12 -4.90 -5.49
CA LYS A 18 19.00 -4.28 -6.20
C LYS A 18 17.68 -4.43 -5.45
N LEU A 19 17.37 -5.64 -4.97
CA LEU A 19 16.15 -5.90 -4.20
C LEU A 19 16.18 -5.16 -2.86
N THR A 20 17.30 -5.21 -2.14
CA THR A 20 17.48 -4.50 -0.87
C THR A 20 17.32 -3.00 -1.06
N ASN A 21 17.89 -2.42 -2.13
CA ASN A 21 17.77 -0.99 -2.41
C ASN A 21 16.34 -0.62 -2.81
N ALA A 22 15.67 -1.41 -3.66
CA ALA A 22 14.28 -1.18 -4.05
C ALA A 22 13.35 -1.23 -2.84
N LEU A 23 13.46 -2.23 -1.98
CA LEU A 23 12.68 -2.34 -0.75
C LEU A 23 12.99 -1.22 0.26
N LYS A 24 14.26 -0.77 0.34
CA LYS A 24 14.64 0.34 1.22
C LYS A 24 13.99 1.65 0.79
N SER A 25 13.97 1.96 -0.51
CA SER A 25 13.31 3.15 -1.05
C SER A 25 11.83 3.13 -0.75
N VAL A 26 11.12 2.08 -1.19
CA VAL A 26 9.67 1.93 -0.99
C VAL A 26 9.28 1.95 0.49
N ASN A 27 10.04 1.28 1.37
CA ASN A 27 9.77 1.31 2.80
C ASN A 27 9.98 2.70 3.42
N SER A 28 10.92 3.49 2.89
CA SER A 28 11.11 4.88 3.32
C SER A 28 9.93 5.76 2.93
N GLU A 29 9.42 5.60 1.71
CA GLU A 29 8.24 6.31 1.21
C GLU A 29 7.00 5.94 2.01
N ILE A 30 6.70 4.66 2.19
CA ILE A 30 5.60 4.16 3.03
C ILE A 30 5.68 4.74 4.44
N LYS A 31 6.86 4.76 5.06
CA LYS A 31 7.05 5.31 6.40
C LYS A 31 6.75 6.81 6.46
N ASN A 32 7.16 7.55 5.45
CA ASN A 32 6.90 8.99 5.34
C ASN A 32 5.40 9.26 5.20
N THR A 33 4.74 8.58 4.27
CA THR A 33 3.29 8.69 4.03
C THR A 33 2.48 8.31 5.27
N GLN A 34 2.86 7.23 5.97
CA GLN A 34 2.23 6.84 7.23
C GLN A 34 2.39 7.88 8.34
N SER A 35 3.56 8.56 8.41
CA SER A 35 3.78 9.65 9.37
C SER A 35 2.85 10.82 9.09
N GLN A 36 2.74 11.23 7.84
CA GLN A 36 1.85 12.31 7.42
C GLN A 36 0.37 11.97 7.66
N LEU A 37 -0.05 10.74 7.35
CA LEU A 37 -1.40 10.25 7.65
C LEU A 37 -1.72 10.36 9.14
N LYS A 38 -0.80 9.93 9.99
CA LYS A 38 -0.96 10.00 11.45
C LYS A 38 -1.10 11.45 11.94
N ASP A 39 -0.38 12.38 11.34
CA ASP A 39 -0.47 13.79 11.72
C ASP A 39 -1.80 14.42 11.26
N VAL A 40 -2.24 14.13 10.04
CA VAL A 40 -3.57 14.54 9.54
C VAL A 40 -4.69 13.94 10.40
N GLU A 41 -4.59 12.67 10.78
CA GLU A 41 -5.58 12.03 11.64
C GLU A 41 -5.67 12.63 13.05
N LYS A 42 -4.55 13.07 13.61
CA LYS A 42 -4.55 13.81 14.88
C LYS A 42 -5.30 15.12 14.77
N LEU A 43 -5.07 15.88 13.68
CA LEU A 43 -5.76 17.14 13.44
C LEU A 43 -7.25 16.93 13.16
N LEU A 44 -7.64 15.89 12.43
CA LEU A 44 -9.04 15.53 12.19
C LEU A 44 -9.79 15.10 13.46
N LYS A 45 -9.10 14.64 14.51
CA LYS A 45 -9.74 14.41 15.81
C LYS A 45 -10.15 15.71 16.51
N LEU A 46 -9.46 16.81 16.20
CA LEU A 46 -9.77 18.13 16.77
C LEU A 46 -10.82 18.86 15.90
N ASP A 47 -10.77 18.69 14.61
CA ASP A 47 -11.70 19.30 13.64
C ASP A 47 -12.14 18.24 12.58
N PRO A 48 -13.11 17.37 12.92
CA PRO A 48 -13.54 16.29 12.04
C PRO A 48 -14.18 16.74 10.73
N GLY A 49 -14.67 17.96 10.68
CA GLY A 49 -15.32 18.56 9.50
C GLY A 49 -14.38 19.32 8.57
N ASN A 50 -13.10 19.36 8.87
CA ASN A 50 -12.13 20.09 8.08
C ASN A 50 -11.93 19.47 6.69
N THR A 51 -12.45 20.15 5.68
CA THR A 51 -12.47 19.64 4.30
C THR A 51 -11.09 19.52 3.69
N GLU A 52 -10.17 20.42 4.03
CA GLU A 52 -8.79 20.38 3.55
C GLU A 52 -8.04 19.18 4.15
N LEU A 53 -8.19 18.92 5.46
CA LEU A 53 -7.58 17.77 6.11
C LEU A 53 -8.17 16.45 5.59
N LEU A 54 -9.47 16.40 5.30
CA LEU A 54 -10.09 15.23 4.68
C LEU A 54 -9.57 14.97 3.27
N ALA A 55 -9.37 16.01 2.48
CA ALA A 55 -8.76 15.90 1.15
C ALA A 55 -7.29 15.44 1.23
N GLN A 56 -6.53 15.96 2.20
CA GLN A 56 -5.16 15.51 2.45
C GLN A 56 -5.12 14.04 2.86
N LYS A 57 -6.00 13.61 3.77
CA LYS A 57 -6.11 12.21 4.18
C LYS A 57 -6.39 11.30 2.99
N HIS A 58 -7.35 11.68 2.13
CA HIS A 58 -7.70 10.90 0.95
C HIS A 58 -6.51 10.75 -0.01
N ARG A 59 -5.79 11.83 -0.30
CA ARG A 59 -4.60 11.80 -1.14
C ARG A 59 -3.50 10.90 -0.55
N LEU A 60 -3.18 11.07 0.73
CA LEU A 60 -2.17 10.26 1.42
C LEU A 60 -2.52 8.78 1.46
N LEU A 61 -3.80 8.43 1.59
CA LEU A 61 -4.25 7.04 1.49
C LEU A 61 -4.04 6.49 0.06
N GLY A 62 -4.28 7.30 -0.97
CA GLY A 62 -3.96 6.94 -2.36
C GLY A 62 -2.48 6.67 -2.58
N ASP A 63 -1.61 7.54 -2.06
CA ASP A 63 -0.16 7.38 -2.10
C ASP A 63 0.27 6.09 -1.36
N ALA A 64 -0.26 5.86 -0.16
CA ALA A 64 0.03 4.66 0.63
C ALA A 64 -0.39 3.36 -0.09
N VAL A 65 -1.54 3.36 -0.76
CA VAL A 65 -1.99 2.23 -1.60
C VAL A 65 -1.01 1.97 -2.74
N LYS A 66 -0.61 3.01 -3.45
CA LYS A 66 0.34 2.90 -4.56
C LYS A 66 1.70 2.35 -4.11
N GLU A 67 2.29 2.96 -3.08
CA GLU A 67 3.57 2.55 -2.51
C GLU A 67 3.54 1.09 -2.00
N THR A 68 2.43 0.69 -1.37
CA THR A 68 2.26 -0.69 -0.88
C THR A 68 2.11 -1.70 -2.02
N LYS A 69 1.45 -1.32 -3.13
CA LYS A 69 1.40 -2.15 -4.35
C LYS A 69 2.78 -2.33 -4.96
N GLU A 70 3.56 -1.27 -5.08
CA GLU A 70 4.93 -1.33 -5.61
C GLU A 70 5.81 -2.25 -4.74
N LYS A 71 5.67 -2.15 -3.41
CA LYS A 71 6.34 -3.08 -2.48
C LYS A 71 5.91 -4.53 -2.74
N LEU A 72 4.62 -4.77 -2.85
CA LEU A 72 4.08 -6.12 -3.06
C LEU A 72 4.57 -6.75 -4.37
N GLU A 73 4.58 -5.99 -5.46
CA GLU A 73 5.12 -6.46 -6.74
C GLU A 73 6.62 -6.78 -6.67
N THR A 74 7.39 -5.94 -5.98
CA THR A 74 8.81 -6.18 -5.73
C THR A 74 9.03 -7.47 -4.95
N LEU A 75 8.23 -7.70 -3.91
CA LEU A 75 8.30 -8.92 -3.09
C LEU A 75 7.86 -10.17 -3.88
N LYS A 76 6.83 -10.07 -4.73
CA LYS A 76 6.38 -11.20 -5.57
C LYS A 76 7.44 -11.59 -6.61
N THR A 77 8.06 -10.62 -7.25
CA THR A 77 9.19 -10.88 -8.16
C THR A 77 10.36 -11.54 -7.42
N ALA A 78 10.65 -11.09 -6.22
CA ALA A 78 11.67 -11.72 -5.37
C ALA A 78 11.29 -13.16 -4.98
N ALA A 79 10.02 -13.43 -4.72
CA ALA A 79 9.54 -14.77 -4.37
C ALA A 79 9.67 -15.78 -5.52
N GLU A 80 9.44 -15.35 -6.76
CA GLU A 80 9.67 -16.19 -7.96
C GLU A 80 11.14 -16.59 -8.07
N GLN A 81 12.05 -15.65 -7.86
CA GLN A 81 13.49 -15.93 -7.85
C GLN A 81 13.88 -16.79 -6.66
N ALA A 82 13.34 -16.52 -5.47
CA ALA A 82 13.60 -17.28 -4.26
C ALA A 82 13.14 -18.74 -4.37
N ASN A 83 12.06 -19.01 -5.08
CA ASN A 83 11.60 -20.38 -5.32
C ASN A 83 12.63 -21.20 -6.11
N THR A 84 13.24 -20.60 -7.12
CA THR A 84 14.34 -21.22 -7.89
C THR A 84 15.59 -21.40 -7.01
N ALA A 85 15.97 -20.39 -6.26
CA ALA A 85 17.12 -20.43 -5.37
C ALA A 85 16.97 -21.46 -4.26
N LEU A 86 15.75 -21.65 -3.71
CA LEU A 86 15.45 -22.70 -2.74
C LEU A 86 15.61 -24.11 -3.37
N ALA A 87 15.09 -24.30 -4.59
CA ALA A 87 15.22 -25.57 -5.30
C ALA A 87 16.70 -25.92 -5.61
N ASN A 88 17.54 -24.90 -5.81
CA ASN A 88 18.98 -25.06 -6.05
C ASN A 88 19.79 -25.19 -4.73
N GLY A 89 19.15 -25.03 -3.56
CA GLY A 89 19.84 -25.02 -2.26
C GLY A 89 20.67 -23.75 -1.98
N GLU A 90 20.40 -22.66 -2.69
CA GLU A 90 21.10 -21.38 -2.55
C GLU A 90 20.57 -20.55 -1.37
N ILE A 91 19.32 -20.78 -0.98
CA ILE A 91 18.71 -20.18 0.21
C ILE A 91 18.09 -21.25 1.11
N SER A 92 17.90 -20.93 2.39
CA SER A 92 17.24 -21.81 3.34
C SER A 92 15.71 -21.72 3.26
N GLN A 93 15.02 -22.78 3.73
CA GLN A 93 13.57 -22.77 3.88
C GLN A 93 13.10 -21.60 4.76
N GLU A 94 13.83 -21.28 5.83
CA GLU A 94 13.49 -20.18 6.75
C GLU A 94 13.51 -18.81 6.05
N GLN A 95 14.47 -18.60 5.14
CA GLN A 95 14.57 -17.37 4.35
C GLN A 95 13.39 -17.26 3.38
N TYR A 96 13.04 -18.36 2.71
CA TYR A 96 11.87 -18.40 1.84
C TYR A 96 10.57 -18.13 2.61
N ASP A 97 10.38 -18.79 3.75
CA ASP A 97 9.19 -18.60 4.60
C ASP A 97 9.09 -17.16 5.14
N ALA A 98 10.22 -16.55 5.47
CA ALA A 98 10.25 -15.14 5.88
C ALA A 98 9.77 -14.19 4.77
N LEU A 99 10.17 -14.46 3.53
CA LEU A 99 9.71 -13.69 2.36
C LEU A 99 8.20 -13.90 2.12
N GLN A 100 7.70 -15.12 2.26
CA GLN A 100 6.26 -15.41 2.13
C GLN A 100 5.44 -14.69 3.22
N ARG A 101 5.92 -14.65 4.46
CA ARG A 101 5.27 -13.88 5.55
C ARG A 101 5.19 -12.38 5.22
N GLU A 102 6.28 -11.79 4.73
CA GLU A 102 6.30 -10.37 4.34
C GLU A 102 5.32 -10.07 3.19
N ILE A 103 5.15 -10.99 2.24
CA ILE A 103 4.16 -10.88 1.18
C ILE A 103 2.75 -10.85 1.77
N VAL A 104 2.41 -11.81 2.64
CA VAL A 104 1.09 -11.89 3.26
C VAL A 104 0.79 -10.65 4.12
N GLU A 105 1.76 -10.18 4.89
CA GLU A 105 1.62 -8.95 5.69
C GLU A 105 1.40 -7.73 4.79
N THR A 106 2.12 -7.65 3.67
CA THR A 106 1.96 -6.54 2.70
C THR A 106 0.61 -6.60 1.99
N GLU A 107 0.12 -7.79 1.63
CA GLU A 107 -1.22 -7.97 1.05
C GLU A 107 -2.34 -7.54 2.03
N ASN A 108 -2.22 -7.92 3.29
CA ASN A 108 -3.17 -7.52 4.32
C ASN A 108 -3.14 -6.00 4.58
N ALA A 109 -1.94 -5.41 4.61
CA ALA A 109 -1.79 -3.96 4.74
C ALA A 109 -2.41 -3.23 3.54
N LEU A 110 -2.19 -3.72 2.32
CA LEU A 110 -2.78 -3.15 1.10
C LEU A 110 -4.30 -3.18 1.16
N LYS A 111 -4.89 -4.32 1.50
CA LYS A 111 -6.36 -4.46 1.64
C LYS A 111 -6.93 -3.45 2.64
N SER A 112 -6.31 -3.33 3.81
CA SER A 112 -6.73 -2.36 4.82
C SER A 112 -6.63 -0.92 4.33
N LEU A 113 -5.57 -0.56 3.60
CA LEU A 113 -5.40 0.78 3.02
C LEU A 113 -6.44 1.07 1.92
N GLU A 114 -6.76 0.10 1.08
CA GLU A 114 -7.82 0.23 0.06
C GLU A 114 -9.20 0.45 0.70
N GLU A 115 -9.52 -0.27 1.76
CA GLU A 115 -10.76 -0.06 2.52
C GLU A 115 -10.82 1.35 3.13
N GLN A 116 -9.74 1.82 3.74
CA GLN A 116 -9.65 3.17 4.30
C GLN A 116 -9.74 4.25 3.22
N ALA A 117 -9.11 4.05 2.07
CA ALA A 117 -9.18 4.98 0.93
C ALA A 117 -10.61 5.09 0.39
N ASN A 118 -11.33 3.97 0.26
CA ASN A 118 -12.73 3.93 -0.16
C ASN A 118 -13.66 4.65 0.84
N GLN A 119 -13.46 4.43 2.14
CA GLN A 119 -14.21 5.14 3.19
C GLN A 119 -13.93 6.64 3.16
N SER A 120 -12.68 7.04 2.96
CA SER A 120 -12.29 8.44 2.85
C SER A 120 -12.90 9.10 1.61
N ALA A 121 -12.93 8.43 0.46
CA ALA A 121 -13.59 8.92 -0.76
C ALA A 121 -15.08 9.18 -0.53
N THR A 122 -15.77 8.25 0.13
CA THR A 122 -17.19 8.40 0.47
C THR A 122 -17.45 9.60 1.40
N ALA A 123 -16.59 9.79 2.40
CA ALA A 123 -16.69 10.93 3.32
C ALA A 123 -16.53 12.26 2.60
N VAL A 124 -15.54 12.36 1.72
CA VAL A 124 -15.29 13.55 0.90
C VAL A 124 -16.46 13.84 -0.05
N GLN A 125 -17.02 12.81 -0.71
CA GLN A 125 -18.19 12.97 -1.59
C GLN A 125 -19.42 13.48 -0.84
N LYS A 126 -19.69 12.97 0.38
CA LYS A 126 -20.80 13.45 1.21
C LYS A 126 -20.67 14.93 1.58
N ILE A 127 -19.45 15.38 1.88
CA ILE A 127 -19.17 16.77 2.19
C ILE A 127 -19.32 17.65 0.95
N ALA A 128 -18.85 17.17 -0.22
CA ALA A 128 -19.02 17.87 -1.49
C ALA A 128 -20.48 18.06 -1.87
N ALA A 129 -21.35 17.08 -1.54
CA ALA A 129 -22.78 17.16 -1.81
C ALA A 129 -23.52 18.13 -0.86
N THR A 130 -22.96 18.50 0.28
CA THR A 130 -23.61 19.31 1.31
C THR A 130 -23.18 20.77 1.35
N GLY A 131 -22.21 21.23 0.55
CA GLY A 131 -21.67 22.58 0.68
C GLY A 131 -21.20 23.27 -0.58
N GLU A 132 -21.76 24.46 -0.88
CA GLU A 132 -21.33 25.37 -1.95
C GLU A 132 -19.87 25.90 -1.80
N LYS A 133 -19.19 25.63 -0.70
CA LYS A 133 -17.81 26.06 -0.43
C LYS A 133 -16.73 25.13 -0.99
N LEU A 134 -17.09 24.10 -1.71
CA LEU A 134 -16.21 22.98 -2.11
C LEU A 134 -15.72 23.03 -3.57
N LYS A 135 -15.93 24.12 -4.28
CA LYS A 135 -15.43 24.25 -5.66
C LYS A 135 -13.92 24.04 -5.81
N ASP A 136 -13.16 24.40 -4.79
CA ASP A 136 -11.69 24.31 -4.81
C ASP A 136 -11.17 22.92 -4.39
N VAL A 137 -11.92 22.22 -3.54
CA VAL A 137 -11.58 20.86 -3.07
C VAL A 137 -12.02 19.80 -4.10
N GLY A 138 -13.14 19.98 -4.79
CA GLY A 138 -13.65 19.08 -5.81
C GLY A 138 -12.68 18.85 -6.97
N GLY A 139 -11.95 19.89 -7.41
CA GLY A 139 -10.95 19.80 -8.46
C GLY A 139 -9.72 18.98 -8.07
N LYS A 140 -9.30 19.07 -6.81
CA LYS A 140 -8.14 18.33 -6.27
C LYS A 140 -8.46 16.86 -5.99
N ILE A 141 -9.72 16.55 -5.70
CA ILE A 141 -10.19 15.19 -5.40
C ILE A 141 -10.43 14.39 -6.68
N SER A 142 -10.92 15.04 -7.73
CA SER A 142 -11.16 14.40 -9.02
C SER A 142 -9.89 13.80 -9.62
N SER A 143 -8.74 14.43 -9.42
CA SER A 143 -7.45 13.90 -9.91
C SER A 143 -6.92 12.73 -9.07
N ALA A 144 -7.25 12.67 -7.78
CA ALA A 144 -6.89 11.55 -6.91
C ALA A 144 -7.86 10.36 -7.04
N GLY A 145 -9.14 10.63 -7.27
CA GLY A 145 -10.18 9.62 -7.44
C GLY A 145 -10.03 8.77 -8.70
N THR A 146 -9.52 9.35 -9.78
CA THR A 146 -9.25 8.60 -11.03
C THR A 146 -8.10 7.61 -10.91
N ALA A 147 -7.18 7.81 -9.96
CA ALA A 147 -6.09 6.86 -9.69
C ALA A 147 -6.55 5.62 -8.90
N LEU A 148 -7.70 5.69 -8.21
CA LEU A 148 -8.23 4.59 -7.36
C LEU A 148 -9.33 3.76 -8.05
N LEU A 149 -9.89 4.23 -9.17
CA LEU A 149 -11.00 3.56 -9.87
C LEU A 149 -10.67 2.20 -10.52
N PRO A 150 -9.43 1.86 -10.90
CA PRO A 150 -9.18 0.55 -11.50
C PRO A 150 -9.11 -0.61 -10.49
N VAL A 151 -9.16 -0.33 -9.20
CA VAL A 151 -8.99 -1.37 -8.16
C VAL A 151 -10.25 -2.24 -7.96
N THR A 152 -11.43 -1.74 -8.34
CA THR A 152 -12.68 -2.47 -8.14
C THR A 152 -13.00 -3.51 -9.22
N ALA A 153 -12.25 -3.54 -10.33
CA ALA A 153 -12.51 -4.44 -11.45
C ALA A 153 -11.74 -5.77 -11.40
N GLY A 154 -10.83 -5.96 -10.43
CA GLY A 154 -9.97 -7.13 -10.34
C GLY A 154 -10.38 -8.21 -9.33
N ALA A 155 -11.46 -8.03 -8.60
CA ALA A 155 -11.86 -8.94 -7.54
C ALA A 155 -13.07 -9.82 -7.92
N VAL A 156 -13.11 -10.38 -9.11
CA VAL A 156 -14.11 -11.42 -9.42
C VAL A 156 -13.51 -12.47 -10.30
N SER A 157 -13.53 -13.66 -9.82
CA SER A 157 -13.49 -14.96 -10.48
C SER A 157 -12.35 -15.86 -10.06
N TYR A 158 -12.43 -16.34 -8.84
CA TYR A 158 -12.11 -17.73 -8.56
C TYR A 158 -13.40 -18.44 -8.19
N THR A 159 -14.19 -18.79 -9.18
CA THR A 159 -15.22 -19.81 -9.04
C THR A 159 -14.92 -20.95 -10.00
N HIS A 160 -14.56 -22.07 -9.40
CA HIS A 160 -14.82 -23.44 -9.83
C HIS A 160 -14.55 -23.83 -11.30
N LEU A 161 -13.53 -24.62 -11.47
CA LEU A 161 -13.61 -25.78 -12.36
C LEU A 161 -13.11 -27.01 -11.61
N ARG A 162 -14.09 -27.71 -11.01
CA ARG A 162 -13.98 -29.10 -10.62
C ARG A 162 -14.85 -29.89 -11.62
N ALA A 163 -14.23 -30.63 -12.46
CA ALA A 163 -14.83 -31.73 -13.16
C ALA A 163 -13.77 -32.81 -13.41
#